data_f0e712e252e565fb6720e2cf6dbf6884
#
_entry.id   f0e712e252e565fb6720e2cf6dbf6884
#
_cell.length_a   1.000
_cell.length_b   1.000
_cell.length_c   1.000
_cell.angle_alpha   90.00
_cell.angle_beta   90.00
_cell.angle_gamma   90.00
#
_symmetry.space_group_name_H-M   'P 1'
#
loop_
_entity.id
_entity.type
_entity.pdbx_description
1 polymer ?
#
loop_
_entity_poly.entity_id
_entity_poly.type
_entity_poly.pdbx_seq_one_letter_code
_entity_poly.pdbx_strand_id
1 'polypeptide(L)'
;MSEYGESNSDVASGNEDAGDVLLVDDPLPGVRRLTMNRPEKRNSLIHPLRGAILEALREADMDPSIKVSIIRCAGPSFSAGYDLAGGNEGYALQFFNADGEGQWPRHVT
;
A
#
# COMPACT_ATOMS: atom_id res chain seq x y z
N MET A 1 -19.63 4.75 -7.55
CA MET A 1 -18.70 5.73 -7.76
C MET A 1 -17.93 5.60 -9.02
N SER A 2 -18.57 5.93 -10.05
CA SER A 2 -17.96 5.75 -11.34
C SER A 2 -16.79 6.68 -11.56
N GLU A 3 -16.85 7.87 -11.03
CA GLU A 3 -15.77 8.78 -11.24
C GLU A 3 -14.49 8.29 -10.57
N TYR A 4 -14.64 7.60 -9.47
CA TYR A 4 -13.50 7.01 -8.82
C TYR A 4 -12.85 5.98 -9.73
N GLY A 5 -13.66 5.11 -10.30
CA GLY A 5 -13.13 4.12 -11.20
C GLY A 5 -12.57 4.72 -12.45
N GLU A 6 -13.19 5.75 -12.97
CA GLU A 6 -12.71 6.37 -14.17
C GLU A 6 -11.37 7.01 -13.99
N SER A 7 -11.21 7.73 -12.91
CA SER A 7 -9.94 8.37 -12.68
C SER A 7 -8.86 7.35 -12.47
N ASN A 8 -9.18 6.28 -11.83
CA ASN A 8 -8.20 5.26 -11.59
C ASN A 8 -7.81 4.54 -12.85
N SER A 9 -8.73 4.35 -13.76
CA SER A 9 -8.42 3.72 -15.00
C SER A 9 -7.44 4.56 -15.79
N ASP A 10 -7.60 5.85 -15.77
CA ASP A 10 -6.67 6.69 -16.48
C ASP A 10 -5.28 6.61 -15.91
N VAL A 11 -5.19 6.57 -14.63
CA VAL A 11 -3.90 6.50 -13.98
C VAL A 11 -3.26 5.15 -14.20
N ALA A 12 -4.04 4.12 -14.14
CA ALA A 12 -3.50 2.79 -14.18
C ALA A 12 -3.12 2.34 -15.55
N SER A 13 -3.70 2.94 -16.56
CA SER A 13 -3.63 2.37 -17.88
C SER A 13 -2.22 2.23 -18.40
N GLY A 14 -1.34 3.06 -18.02
CA GLY A 14 -0.02 2.98 -18.54
C GLY A 14 1.01 2.55 -17.54
N ASN A 15 0.58 2.00 -16.47
CA ASN A 15 1.51 1.80 -15.38
C ASN A 15 1.24 0.54 -14.64
N GLU A 16 2.14 -0.39 -14.71
CA GLU A 16 1.99 -1.66 -14.05
C GLU A 16 2.70 -1.74 -12.75
N ASP A 17 3.24 -0.66 -12.28
CA ASP A 17 4.02 -0.69 -11.04
C ASP A 17 3.16 -0.17 -9.91
N ALA A 18 3.80 0.48 -8.97
CA ALA A 18 3.15 0.93 -7.76
C ALA A 18 1.93 1.79 -8.00
N GLY A 19 1.92 2.52 -9.09
CA GLY A 19 0.77 3.37 -9.39
C GLY A 19 -0.52 2.61 -9.59
N ASP A 20 -0.40 1.41 -10.12
CA ASP A 20 -1.57 0.58 -10.35
C ASP A 20 -2.06 -0.09 -9.09
N VAL A 21 -1.17 -0.42 -8.19
CA VAL A 21 -1.54 -1.21 -7.02
C VAL A 21 -2.02 -0.36 -5.86
N LEU A 22 -1.80 0.95 -5.93
CA LEU A 22 -2.30 1.85 -4.90
C LEU A 22 -2.94 3.06 -5.56
N LEU A 23 -4.16 3.36 -5.17
CA LEU A 23 -4.90 4.50 -5.69
C LEU A 23 -4.99 5.53 -4.59
N VAL A 24 -4.70 6.78 -4.92
CA VAL A 24 -4.66 7.85 -3.93
C VAL A 24 -5.61 8.95 -4.36
N ASP A 25 -6.48 9.37 -3.47
CA ASP A 25 -7.36 10.50 -3.75
C ASP A 25 -7.68 11.23 -2.47
N ASP A 26 -8.31 12.39 -2.62
CA ASP A 26 -8.68 13.23 -1.49
C ASP A 26 -10.19 13.43 -1.53
N PRO A 27 -10.94 12.57 -0.86
CA PRO A 27 -12.40 12.63 -0.98
C PRO A 27 -13.02 13.85 -0.29
N LEU A 28 -12.30 14.39 0.68
CA LEU A 28 -12.78 15.57 1.42
C LEU A 28 -11.59 16.43 1.73
N PRO A 29 -11.81 17.73 1.99
CA PRO A 29 -10.68 18.56 2.40
C PRO A 29 -10.02 18.01 3.65
N GLY A 30 -8.72 17.92 3.59
CA GLY A 30 -7.94 17.43 4.73
C GLY A 30 -7.89 15.93 4.88
N VAL A 31 -8.55 15.18 4.01
CA VAL A 31 -8.60 13.73 4.11
C VAL A 31 -7.97 13.11 2.87
N ARG A 32 -6.92 12.35 3.07
CA ARG A 32 -6.28 11.61 1.99
C ARG A 32 -6.69 10.14 2.09
N ARG A 33 -7.00 9.53 0.95
CA ARG A 33 -7.46 8.16 0.96
C ARG A 33 -6.57 7.31 0.07
N LEU A 34 -6.07 6.24 0.63
CA LEU A 34 -5.22 5.29 -0.05
C LEU A 34 -6.01 4.00 -0.22
N THR A 35 -6.15 3.53 -1.45
CA THR A 35 -6.89 2.31 -1.72
C THR A 35 -5.94 1.27 -2.28
N MET A 36 -5.77 0.19 -1.54
CA MET A 36 -4.98 -0.93 -2.04
C MET A 36 -5.75 -1.60 -3.15
N ASN A 37 -5.11 -1.76 -4.29
CA ASN A 37 -5.82 -2.15 -5.50
C ASN A 37 -5.23 -3.41 -6.12
N ARG A 38 -5.19 -4.46 -5.34
CA ARG A 38 -4.82 -5.80 -5.82
C ARG A 38 -5.87 -6.81 -5.36
N PRO A 39 -7.15 -6.57 -5.72
CA PRO A 39 -8.21 -7.44 -5.19
C PRO A 39 -8.08 -8.88 -5.65
N GLU A 40 -7.51 -9.12 -6.82
CA GLU A 40 -7.33 -10.48 -7.34
C GLU A 40 -6.32 -11.26 -6.53
N LYS A 41 -5.51 -10.57 -5.74
CA LYS A 41 -4.54 -11.20 -4.84
C LYS A 41 -4.87 -10.88 -3.39
N ARG A 42 -6.11 -10.50 -3.14
CA ARG A 42 -6.58 -10.12 -1.80
C ARG A 42 -5.70 -9.08 -1.17
N ASN A 43 -5.22 -8.16 -2.00
CA ASN A 43 -4.38 -7.04 -1.55
C ASN A 43 -3.18 -7.50 -0.74
N SER A 44 -2.58 -8.63 -1.18
CA SER A 44 -1.36 -9.06 -0.54
C SER A 44 -0.26 -8.05 -0.78
N LEU A 45 0.62 -7.92 0.20
CA LEU A 45 1.60 -6.85 0.24
C LEU A 45 2.84 -7.28 -0.52
N ILE A 46 3.04 -6.65 -1.65
CA ILE A 46 4.28 -6.80 -2.41
C ILE A 46 5.10 -5.54 -2.19
N HIS A 47 6.36 -5.59 -2.57
CA HIS A 47 7.24 -4.44 -2.38
C HIS A 47 6.68 -3.17 -3.03
N PRO A 48 6.20 -3.20 -4.28
CA PRO A 48 5.65 -1.97 -4.85
C PRO A 48 4.48 -1.40 -4.06
N LEU A 49 3.60 -2.27 -3.54
CA LEU A 49 2.47 -1.77 -2.77
C LEU A 49 2.93 -1.16 -1.46
N ARG A 50 3.82 -1.84 -0.76
CA ARG A 50 4.34 -1.30 0.49
C ARG A 50 5.05 0.02 0.27
N GLY A 51 5.87 0.07 -0.77
CA GLY A 51 6.58 1.31 -1.07
C GLY A 51 5.64 2.45 -1.40
N ALA A 52 4.58 2.14 -2.16
CA ALA A 52 3.61 3.16 -2.53
C ALA A 52 2.87 3.69 -1.30
N ILE A 53 2.51 2.79 -0.38
CA ILE A 53 1.83 3.20 0.84
C ILE A 53 2.74 4.11 1.66
N LEU A 54 3.99 3.71 1.83
CA LEU A 54 4.91 4.50 2.63
C LEU A 54 5.14 5.87 2.01
N GLU A 55 5.29 5.90 0.71
CA GLU A 55 5.49 7.17 0.03
C GLU A 55 4.27 8.08 0.17
N ALA A 56 3.08 7.51 0.02
CA ALA A 56 1.86 8.29 0.15
C ALA A 56 1.68 8.82 1.55
N LEU A 57 2.02 8.00 2.55
CA LEU A 57 1.91 8.45 3.94
C LEU A 57 2.93 9.55 4.23
N ARG A 58 4.12 9.42 3.68
CA ARG A 58 5.14 10.46 3.86
C ARG A 58 4.69 11.76 3.23
N GLU A 59 4.14 11.69 2.04
CA GLU A 59 3.65 12.91 1.38
C GLU A 59 2.53 13.56 2.18
N ALA A 60 1.63 12.74 2.70
CA ALA A 60 0.54 13.27 3.51
C ALA A 60 1.05 13.93 4.78
N ASP A 61 2.06 13.31 5.38
CA ASP A 61 2.62 13.83 6.61
C ASP A 61 3.29 15.19 6.40
N MET A 62 3.83 15.40 5.22
CA MET A 62 4.52 16.65 4.91
C MET A 62 3.58 17.72 4.38
N ASP A 63 2.33 17.39 4.16
CA ASP A 63 1.36 18.33 3.61
C ASP A 63 0.47 18.85 4.75
N PRO A 64 0.64 20.10 5.15
CA PRO A 64 -0.13 20.59 6.30
C PRO A 64 -1.63 20.64 6.06
N SER A 65 -2.07 20.55 4.82
CA SER A 65 -3.50 20.55 4.56
C SER A 65 -4.13 19.18 4.80
N ILE A 66 -3.31 18.12 4.90
CA ILE A 66 -3.82 16.77 5.12
C ILE A 66 -3.80 16.47 6.61
N LYS A 67 -4.98 16.17 7.15
CA LYS A 67 -5.12 15.93 8.59
C LYS A 67 -5.31 14.45 8.90
N VAL A 68 -5.83 13.69 7.94
CA VAL A 68 -6.15 12.28 8.15
C VAL A 68 -5.82 11.51 6.89
N SER A 69 -5.23 10.34 7.06
CA SER A 69 -5.03 9.41 5.95
C SER A 69 -5.84 8.16 6.23
N ILE A 70 -6.62 7.74 5.26
CA ILE A 70 -7.44 6.54 5.35
C ILE A 70 -6.85 5.49 4.43
N ILE A 71 -6.66 4.29 4.93
CA ILE A 71 -6.23 3.16 4.11
C ILE A 71 -7.40 2.22 3.97
N ARG A 72 -7.74 1.92 2.76
CA ARG A 72 -8.84 1.01 2.49
C ARG A 72 -8.45 0.03 1.41
N CYS A 73 -9.32 -0.87 1.06
CA CYS A 73 -9.05 -1.92 0.09
C CYS A 73 -10.06 -1.89 -1.03
N ALA A 74 -9.62 -2.32 -2.20
CA ALA A 74 -10.53 -2.69 -3.27
C ALA A 74 -10.86 -4.16 -3.08
N GLY A 75 -12.11 -4.53 -3.36
CA GLY A 75 -12.53 -5.91 -3.25
C GLY A 75 -12.92 -6.29 -1.83
N PRO A 76 -13.19 -7.57 -1.61
CA PRO A 76 -13.80 -8.01 -0.35
C PRO A 76 -12.81 -8.20 0.80
N SER A 77 -11.52 -8.26 0.52
CA SER A 77 -10.53 -8.51 1.57
C SER A 77 -9.63 -7.32 1.75
N PHE A 78 -9.46 -6.91 2.99
CA PHE A 78 -8.59 -5.77 3.26
C PHE A 78 -7.16 -6.07 2.80
N SER A 79 -6.57 -7.11 3.35
CA SER A 79 -5.23 -7.53 2.94
C SER A 79 -4.99 -8.93 3.46
N ALA A 80 -4.37 -9.76 2.64
CA ALA A 80 -3.96 -11.09 3.06
C ALA A 80 -2.59 -11.09 3.72
N GLY A 81 -1.98 -9.93 3.84
CA GLY A 81 -0.67 -9.84 4.43
C GLY A 81 0.42 -9.95 3.39
N TYR A 82 1.61 -10.29 3.79
CA TYR A 82 2.72 -10.38 2.88
C TYR A 82 2.48 -11.43 1.81
N ASP A 83 2.93 -11.10 0.61
CA ASP A 83 2.78 -12.00 -0.52
C ASP A 83 3.86 -13.07 -0.42
N LEU A 84 3.45 -14.29 -0.13
CA LEU A 84 4.40 -15.37 0.05
C LEU A 84 4.88 -15.96 -1.25
N ALA A 85 4.23 -15.65 -2.34
CA ALA A 85 4.56 -16.28 -3.60
C ALA A 85 5.81 -15.70 -4.24
N GLY A 86 6.07 -14.44 -4.04
CA GLY A 86 7.15 -13.81 -4.77
C GLY A 86 8.10 -12.99 -3.98
N GLY A 87 7.89 -12.83 -2.73
CA GLY A 87 8.70 -11.88 -2.00
C GLY A 87 9.17 -12.32 -0.65
N ASN A 88 8.78 -13.51 -0.24
CA ASN A 88 9.05 -13.88 1.13
C ASN A 88 10.52 -14.07 1.43
N GLU A 89 11.32 -14.43 0.43
CA GLU A 89 12.75 -14.54 0.68
C GLU A 89 13.34 -13.19 1.03
N GLY A 90 12.91 -12.18 0.31
CA GLY A 90 13.40 -10.85 0.62
C GLY A 90 12.95 -10.40 2.00
N TYR A 91 11.76 -10.75 2.37
CA TYR A 91 11.30 -10.43 3.71
C TYR A 91 12.11 -11.14 4.77
N ALA A 92 12.42 -12.40 4.54
CA ALA A 92 13.22 -13.13 5.50
C ALA A 92 14.58 -12.50 5.67
N LEU A 93 15.21 -12.14 4.58
CA LEU A 93 16.52 -11.50 4.69
C LEU A 93 16.41 -10.13 5.35
N GLN A 94 15.29 -9.50 5.21
CA GLN A 94 15.09 -8.18 5.75
C GLN A 94 14.86 -8.21 7.26
N PHE A 95 14.19 -9.21 7.75
CA PHE A 95 13.76 -9.24 9.14
C PHE A 95 14.53 -10.21 10.01
N PHE A 96 15.33 -11.09 9.42
CA PHE A 96 16.09 -12.06 10.19
C PHE A 96 17.57 -11.87 9.89
N ASN A 97 18.39 -11.99 10.91
CA ASN A 97 19.82 -11.88 10.72
C ASN A 97 20.37 -13.23 10.25
N ALA A 98 21.68 -13.30 10.13
CA ALA A 98 22.32 -14.50 9.62
C ALA A 98 22.08 -15.71 10.48
N ASP A 99 21.76 -15.50 11.73
CA ASP A 99 21.49 -16.59 12.65
C ASP A 99 20.04 -16.97 12.68
N GLY A 100 19.22 -16.31 11.90
CA GLY A 100 17.82 -16.61 11.91
C GLY A 100 17.04 -15.92 13.00
N GLU A 101 17.69 -15.13 13.78
CA GLU A 101 16.98 -14.39 14.80
C GLU A 101 16.21 -13.25 14.19
N GLY A 102 15.02 -13.04 14.68
CA GLY A 102 14.18 -11.98 14.15
C GLY A 102 14.75 -10.63 14.46
N GLN A 103 14.70 -9.78 13.46
CA GLN A 103 15.10 -8.40 13.63
C GLN A 103 13.88 -7.52 13.62
N TRP A 104 12.84 -7.96 14.25
CA TRP A 104 11.60 -7.21 14.31
C TRP A 104 11.84 -5.98 15.17
N PRO A 105 11.34 -4.86 14.72
CA PRO A 105 11.49 -3.65 15.51
C PRO A 105 10.80 -3.81 16.86
N ARG A 106 11.48 -3.39 17.89
CA ARG A 106 10.94 -3.57 19.24
C ARG A 106 9.69 -2.76 19.45
N HIS A 107 9.55 -1.68 18.74
CA HIS A 107 8.39 -0.84 18.92
C HIS A 107 7.13 -1.47 18.33
N VAL A 108 7.27 -2.57 17.64
CA VAL A 108 6.11 -3.26 17.10
C VAL A 108 5.48 -4.18 18.13
N THR A 109 6.20 -4.57 19.10
CA THR A 109 5.70 -5.52 20.10
C THR A 109 4.93 -4.89 21.24
#